data_93abed80203311090f723bde7f6b1620
#
_entry.id   93abed80203311090f723bde7f6b1620
#
_cell.length_a   1.000
_cell.length_b   1.000
_cell.length_c   1.000
_cell.angle_alpha   90.00
_cell.angle_beta   90.00
_cell.angle_gamma   90.00
#
_symmetry.space_group_name_H-M   'P 1'
#
loop_
_entity.id
_entity.type
_entity.pdbx_description
1 polymer ?
#
loop_
_entity_poly.entity_id
_entity_poly.type
_entity_poly.pdbx_seq_one_letter_code
_entity_poly.pdbx_strand_id
1 'polypeptide(L)'
;KLNNTMGLPYSNKYKVTETLRYEPCDITLDSAIKTAQTSRPEFQLAEVKVEEAKQNVKLVKKSYFPQLTIEGQYQIGGSHPTSNYGYNYGGYLNFPTINGMLIKNEIKEAQALYSREQSNAINTKNNIYYEIQESFYSLTEKKNKIPVAFLGLKQAKENYELSYGRYKVGVGNPIELKDAQVQYQNAMLTYYQTMYDYNAAKATLEKSIGKNIANGEVELKDGCSKKKIRKNS
;
A
#
# COMPACT_ATOMS: atom_id res chain seq x y z
N LYS A 1 -9.66 18.16 3.56
CA LYS A 1 -9.34 16.73 3.60
C LYS A 1 -8.53 16.32 2.36
N LEU A 2 -8.98 16.63 1.10
CA LEU A 2 -8.26 16.32 -0.13
C LEU A 2 -6.83 16.90 -0.16
N ASN A 3 -6.68 18.19 0.14
CA ASN A 3 -5.37 18.87 0.19
C ASN A 3 -4.41 18.17 1.19
N ASN A 4 -4.93 17.82 2.35
CA ASN A 4 -4.14 17.12 3.39
C ASN A 4 -3.68 15.74 2.93
N THR A 5 -4.55 14.98 2.24
CA THR A 5 -4.19 13.66 1.69
C THR A 5 -3.15 13.74 0.57
N MET A 6 -3.15 14.84 -0.19
CA MET A 6 -2.16 15.10 -1.25
C MET A 6 -0.87 15.79 -0.74
N GLY A 7 -0.78 16.12 0.56
CA GLY A 7 0.35 16.85 1.13
C GLY A 7 0.47 18.30 0.66
N LEU A 8 -0.64 18.90 0.22
CA LEU A 8 -0.66 20.24 -0.35
C LEU A 8 -1.20 21.28 0.64
N PRO A 9 -0.81 22.56 0.53
CA PRO A 9 -1.32 23.63 1.38
C PRO A 9 -2.84 23.73 1.31
N TYR A 10 -3.49 24.00 2.46
CA TYR A 10 -4.96 24.07 2.56
C TYR A 10 -5.60 25.14 1.69
N SER A 11 -4.85 26.18 1.32
CA SER A 11 -5.31 27.33 0.52
C SER A 11 -5.53 27.02 -0.97
N ASN A 12 -5.01 25.90 -1.48
CA ASN A 12 -5.13 25.55 -2.89
C ASN A 12 -6.57 25.15 -3.23
N LYS A 13 -7.15 25.85 -4.22
CA LYS A 13 -8.47 25.53 -4.79
C LYS A 13 -8.26 24.72 -6.06
N TYR A 14 -8.87 23.55 -6.12
CA TYR A 14 -8.84 22.68 -7.29
C TYR A 14 -10.22 22.59 -7.93
N LYS A 15 -10.24 22.55 -9.26
CA LYS A 15 -11.44 22.21 -10.01
C LYS A 15 -11.39 20.70 -10.28
N VAL A 16 -12.35 19.97 -9.73
CA VAL A 16 -12.48 18.53 -10.01
C VAL A 16 -13.05 18.38 -11.41
N THR A 17 -12.36 17.63 -12.26
CA THR A 17 -12.86 17.28 -13.59
C THR A 17 -13.75 16.04 -13.47
N GLU A 18 -14.94 16.10 -14.06
CA GLU A 18 -15.87 14.96 -14.11
C GLU A 18 -15.34 13.90 -15.08
N THR A 19 -14.54 12.97 -14.60
CA THR A 19 -14.02 11.85 -15.41
C THR A 19 -14.25 10.53 -14.72
N LEU A 20 -15.53 10.21 -14.42
CA LEU A 20 -15.88 8.88 -14.01
C LEU A 20 -16.00 7.99 -15.26
N ARG A 21 -14.87 7.41 -15.70
CA ARG A 21 -14.83 6.50 -16.85
C ARG A 21 -14.55 5.09 -16.39
N TYR A 22 -15.24 4.15 -17.01
CA TYR A 22 -14.90 2.73 -16.88
C TYR A 22 -13.74 2.41 -17.82
N GLU A 23 -12.59 2.10 -17.23
CA GLU A 23 -11.43 1.57 -17.96
C GLU A 23 -11.24 0.12 -17.53
N PRO A 24 -11.56 -0.85 -18.39
CA PRO A 24 -11.39 -2.25 -18.05
C PRO A 24 -9.92 -2.55 -17.78
N CYS A 25 -9.65 -3.23 -16.68
CA CYS A 25 -8.34 -3.71 -16.31
C CYS A 25 -8.38 -5.24 -16.29
N ASP A 26 -7.63 -5.87 -17.20
CA ASP A 26 -7.51 -7.33 -17.28
C ASP A 26 -6.15 -7.75 -16.70
N ILE A 27 -6.10 -7.88 -15.39
CA ILE A 27 -4.95 -8.39 -14.64
C ILE A 27 -5.30 -9.79 -14.15
N THR A 28 -4.36 -10.73 -14.24
CA THR A 28 -4.50 -12.05 -13.60
C THR A 28 -3.94 -12.01 -12.19
N LEU A 29 -4.48 -12.85 -11.30
CA LEU A 29 -4.02 -12.93 -9.91
C LEU A 29 -2.53 -13.25 -9.83
N ASP A 30 -2.04 -14.18 -10.67
CA ASP A 30 -0.63 -14.58 -10.69
C ASP A 30 0.30 -13.44 -11.11
N SER A 31 -0.13 -12.62 -12.09
CA SER A 31 0.66 -11.45 -12.50
C SER A 31 0.69 -10.37 -11.41
N ALA A 32 -0.41 -10.17 -10.70
CA ALA A 32 -0.50 -9.25 -9.57
C ALA A 32 0.45 -9.67 -8.44
N ILE A 33 0.48 -10.96 -8.09
CA ILE A 33 1.38 -11.50 -7.05
C ILE A 33 2.85 -11.34 -7.46
N LYS A 34 3.20 -11.70 -8.70
CA LYS A 34 4.58 -11.56 -9.20
C LYS A 34 5.05 -10.10 -9.19
N THR A 35 4.19 -9.19 -9.60
CA THR A 35 4.50 -7.75 -9.58
C THR A 35 4.70 -7.27 -8.15
N ALA A 36 3.85 -7.68 -7.21
CA ALA A 36 3.95 -7.29 -5.81
C ALA A 36 5.25 -7.79 -5.15
N GLN A 37 5.70 -9.00 -5.47
CA GLN A 37 6.97 -9.54 -4.96
C GLN A 37 8.18 -8.67 -5.30
N THR A 38 8.15 -7.99 -6.44
CA THR A 38 9.25 -7.11 -6.88
C THR A 38 9.04 -5.65 -6.50
N SER A 39 7.79 -5.20 -6.35
CA SER A 39 7.45 -3.79 -6.15
C SER A 39 7.23 -3.41 -4.70
N ARG A 40 6.79 -4.35 -3.85
CA ARG A 40 6.46 -4.03 -2.45
C ARG A 40 7.70 -4.05 -1.56
N PRO A 41 8.02 -2.92 -0.89
CA PRO A 41 9.18 -2.84 -0.01
C PRO A 41 9.06 -3.71 1.24
N GLU A 42 7.83 -4.10 1.64
CA GLU A 42 7.60 -4.94 2.81
C GLU A 42 8.18 -6.34 2.65
N PHE A 43 8.27 -6.88 1.42
CA PHE A 43 8.96 -8.15 1.18
C PHE A 43 10.45 -8.03 1.48
N GLN A 44 11.09 -6.97 0.97
CA GLN A 44 12.51 -6.70 1.19
C GLN A 44 12.80 -6.42 2.67
N LEU A 45 11.93 -5.64 3.33
CA LEU A 45 12.06 -5.34 4.76
C LEU A 45 11.99 -6.61 5.62
N ALA A 46 11.07 -7.54 5.29
CA ALA A 46 10.96 -8.81 6.01
C ALA A 46 12.23 -9.65 5.87
N GLU A 47 12.84 -9.69 4.68
CA GLU A 47 14.09 -10.41 4.43
C GLU A 47 15.28 -9.78 5.15
N VAL A 48 15.38 -8.44 5.12
CA VAL A 48 16.42 -7.70 5.85
C VAL A 48 16.34 -7.93 7.35
N LYS A 49 15.15 -7.94 7.96
CA LYS A 49 14.96 -8.24 9.38
C LYS A 49 15.41 -9.65 9.76
N VAL A 50 15.15 -10.63 8.92
CA VAL A 50 15.64 -12.01 9.13
C VAL A 50 17.17 -12.04 9.07
N GLU A 51 17.78 -11.37 8.10
CA GLU A 51 19.25 -11.32 8.00
C GLU A 51 19.86 -10.54 9.17
N GLU A 52 19.26 -9.43 9.62
CA GLU A 52 19.66 -8.68 10.82
C GLU A 52 19.68 -9.59 12.05
N ALA A 53 18.60 -10.33 12.32
CA ALA A 53 18.52 -11.26 13.43
C ALA A 53 19.58 -12.39 13.34
N LYS A 54 19.85 -12.89 12.11
CA LYS A 54 20.91 -13.85 11.85
C LYS A 54 22.31 -13.30 12.14
N GLN A 55 22.57 -12.04 11.76
CA GLN A 55 23.84 -11.38 12.07
C GLN A 55 23.97 -11.13 13.56
N ASN A 56 22.87 -10.82 14.27
CA ASN A 56 22.86 -10.70 15.71
C ASN A 56 23.28 -12.01 16.42
N VAL A 57 22.79 -13.17 15.95
CA VAL A 57 23.26 -14.47 16.45
C VAL A 57 24.77 -14.64 16.27
N LYS A 58 25.33 -14.22 15.11
CA LYS A 58 26.78 -14.26 14.89
C LYS A 58 27.54 -13.31 15.83
N LEU A 59 26.97 -12.11 16.06
CA LEU A 59 27.56 -11.12 16.96
C LEU A 59 27.64 -11.65 18.39
N VAL A 60 26.52 -12.20 18.92
CA VAL A 60 26.48 -12.77 20.28
C VAL A 60 27.43 -13.96 20.41
N LYS A 61 27.57 -14.81 19.38
CA LYS A 61 28.57 -15.89 19.37
C LYS A 61 30.01 -15.35 19.49
N LYS A 62 30.30 -14.16 18.97
CA LYS A 62 31.63 -13.55 19.10
C LYS A 62 31.94 -13.10 20.51
N SER A 63 30.96 -13.00 21.41
CA SER A 63 31.18 -12.70 22.83
C SER A 63 32.02 -13.75 23.57
N TYR A 64 32.22 -14.93 22.97
CA TYR A 64 33.19 -15.91 23.49
C TYR A 64 34.64 -15.53 23.25
N PHE A 65 34.93 -14.61 22.32
CA PHE A 65 36.29 -14.20 22.02
C PHE A 65 36.69 -12.99 22.86
N PRO A 66 38.01 -12.87 23.17
CA PRO A 66 38.54 -11.68 23.84
C PRO A 66 38.22 -10.41 23.04
N GLN A 67 37.88 -9.35 23.76
CA GLN A 67 37.63 -8.04 23.19
C GLN A 67 38.82 -7.10 23.47
N LEU A 68 39.39 -6.55 22.39
CA LEU A 68 40.42 -5.51 22.46
C LEU A 68 39.74 -4.16 22.30
N THR A 69 39.80 -3.32 23.34
CA THR A 69 39.31 -1.94 23.30
C THR A 69 40.50 -1.00 23.33
N ILE A 70 40.57 -0.06 22.39
CA ILE A 70 41.55 1.01 22.34
C ILE A 70 40.83 2.31 22.60
N GLU A 71 41.22 3.04 23.62
CA GLU A 71 40.63 4.31 24.02
C GLU A 71 41.65 5.42 23.90
N GLY A 72 41.24 6.56 23.33
CA GLY A 72 41.97 7.79 23.34
C GLY A 72 41.07 8.93 23.78
N GLN A 73 41.46 9.62 24.87
CA GLN A 73 40.69 10.75 25.39
C GLN A 73 41.58 11.99 25.40
N TYR A 74 41.06 13.07 24.83
CA TYR A 74 41.62 14.39 24.93
C TYR A 74 40.71 15.29 25.76
N GLN A 75 41.25 15.91 26.80
CA GLN A 75 40.50 16.70 27.77
C GLN A 75 41.03 18.12 27.79
N ILE A 76 40.13 19.09 27.65
CA ILE A 76 40.41 20.51 27.83
C ILE A 76 39.57 20.99 29.00
N GLY A 77 40.19 21.52 30.03
CA GLY A 77 39.48 21.99 31.22
C GLY A 77 40.21 23.17 31.89
N GLY A 78 39.46 24.03 32.61
CA GLY A 78 40.00 25.16 33.37
C GLY A 78 39.37 26.51 32.98
N SER A 79 39.67 27.54 33.76
CA SER A 79 39.15 28.91 33.55
C SER A 79 39.65 29.57 32.26
N HIS A 80 40.67 29.02 31.63
CA HIS A 80 41.25 29.48 30.36
C HIS A 80 41.48 28.26 29.45
N PRO A 81 41.10 28.31 28.16
CA PRO A 81 41.19 27.16 27.23
C PRO A 81 42.59 26.60 27.01
N THR A 82 43.63 27.33 27.40
CA THR A 82 45.05 26.97 27.17
C THR A 82 45.78 26.50 28.42
N SER A 83 45.11 26.48 29.61
CA SER A 83 45.83 26.25 30.88
C SER A 83 45.80 24.83 31.40
N ASN A 84 44.85 23.99 30.94
CA ASN A 84 44.77 22.60 31.33
C ASN A 84 44.31 21.74 30.14
N TYR A 85 45.22 21.09 29.48
CA TYR A 85 44.94 20.04 28.51
C TYR A 85 45.58 18.74 28.98
N GLY A 86 44.84 17.66 28.79
CA GLY A 86 45.31 16.31 29.05
C GLY A 86 44.95 15.36 27.91
N TYR A 87 45.83 14.47 27.61
CA TYR A 87 45.50 13.35 26.72
C TYR A 87 45.77 12.04 27.49
N ASN A 88 44.87 11.09 27.29
CA ASN A 88 44.99 9.75 27.84
C ASN A 88 44.75 8.77 26.71
N TYR A 89 45.55 7.72 26.64
CA TYR A 89 45.36 6.61 25.72
C TYR A 89 45.61 5.31 26.42
N GLY A 90 44.84 4.30 26.10
CA GLY A 90 44.96 2.97 26.71
C GLY A 90 44.45 1.87 25.82
N GLY A 91 44.92 0.67 26.02
CA GLY A 91 44.41 -0.54 25.41
C GLY A 91 44.01 -1.55 26.47
N TYR A 92 42.81 -2.09 26.38
CA TYR A 92 42.28 -3.06 27.32
C TYR A 92 41.92 -4.34 26.58
N LEU A 93 42.39 -5.50 27.10
CA LEU A 93 42.00 -6.79 26.57
C LEU A 93 41.11 -7.48 27.64
N ASN A 94 39.84 -7.66 27.29
CA ASN A 94 38.85 -8.21 28.15
C ASN A 94 38.58 -9.69 27.78
N PHE A 95 38.73 -10.61 28.73
CA PHE A 95 38.49 -12.02 28.56
C PHE A 95 37.17 -12.43 29.23
N PRO A 96 36.20 -13.03 28.54
CA PRO A 96 34.90 -13.42 29.09
C PRO A 96 34.98 -14.75 29.88
N THR A 97 35.99 -14.94 30.72
CA THR A 97 36.35 -16.26 31.34
C THR A 97 35.34 -16.80 32.37
N ILE A 98 34.50 -15.94 32.95
CA ILE A 98 33.60 -16.35 34.08
C ILE A 98 32.13 -16.48 33.62
N ASN A 99 31.75 -15.97 32.47
CA ASN A 99 30.34 -15.83 32.05
C ASN A 99 29.89 -16.84 30.97
N GLY A 100 30.56 -17.96 30.79
CA GLY A 100 30.26 -18.91 29.71
C GLY A 100 28.82 -19.45 29.72
N MET A 101 28.19 -19.59 30.91
CA MET A 101 26.78 -19.99 31.02
C MET A 101 25.85 -18.83 30.58
N LEU A 102 26.18 -17.58 30.91
CA LEU A 102 25.43 -16.38 30.48
C LEU A 102 25.47 -16.27 28.96
N ILE A 103 26.66 -16.28 28.35
CA ILE A 103 26.85 -16.23 26.92
C ILE A 103 26.09 -17.35 26.19
N LYS A 104 26.09 -18.55 26.71
CA LYS A 104 25.32 -19.68 26.17
C LYS A 104 23.83 -19.39 26.14
N ASN A 105 23.28 -18.77 27.18
CA ASN A 105 21.85 -18.44 27.25
C ASN A 105 21.52 -17.25 26.34
N GLU A 106 22.40 -16.25 26.25
CA GLU A 106 22.27 -15.12 25.27
C GLU A 106 22.27 -15.64 23.83
N ILE A 107 23.09 -16.64 23.49
CA ILE A 107 23.05 -17.26 22.15
C ILE A 107 21.73 -17.98 21.92
N LYS A 108 21.19 -18.68 22.90
CA LYS A 108 19.87 -19.34 22.78
C LYS A 108 18.76 -18.29 22.59
N GLU A 109 18.81 -17.20 23.32
CA GLU A 109 17.89 -16.07 23.17
C GLU A 109 17.97 -15.50 21.76
N ALA A 110 19.18 -15.16 21.29
CA ALA A 110 19.38 -14.64 19.92
C ALA A 110 18.89 -15.63 18.85
N GLN A 111 19.07 -16.95 19.05
CA GLN A 111 18.54 -17.97 18.16
C GLN A 111 17.00 -18.02 18.16
N ALA A 112 16.37 -17.90 19.33
CA ALA A 112 14.92 -17.83 19.44
C ALA A 112 14.34 -16.57 18.77
N LEU A 113 15.02 -15.42 18.92
CA LEU A 113 14.68 -14.19 18.23
C LEU A 113 14.81 -14.32 16.71
N TYR A 114 15.86 -14.97 16.23
CA TYR A 114 16.02 -15.27 14.81
C TYR A 114 14.87 -16.14 14.27
N SER A 115 14.51 -17.23 15.00
CA SER A 115 13.37 -18.07 14.61
C SER A 115 12.03 -17.29 14.61
N ARG A 116 11.87 -16.38 15.57
CA ARG A 116 10.71 -15.48 15.61
C ARG A 116 10.65 -14.60 14.36
N GLU A 117 11.77 -13.98 13.97
CA GLU A 117 11.79 -13.12 12.77
C GLU A 117 11.57 -13.91 11.48
N GLN A 118 12.03 -15.17 11.40
CA GLN A 118 11.67 -16.06 10.28
C GLN A 118 10.15 -16.29 10.18
N SER A 119 9.51 -16.57 11.33
CA SER A 119 8.06 -16.76 11.39
C SER A 119 7.31 -15.45 11.05
N ASN A 120 7.78 -14.31 11.52
CA ASN A 120 7.23 -13.00 11.22
C ASN A 120 7.33 -12.69 9.70
N ALA A 121 8.45 -13.04 9.07
CA ALA A 121 8.62 -12.86 7.62
C ALA A 121 7.64 -13.72 6.81
N ILE A 122 7.41 -14.97 7.23
CA ILE A 122 6.41 -15.85 6.60
C ILE A 122 5.00 -15.25 6.77
N ASN A 123 4.65 -14.81 7.97
CA ASN A 123 3.36 -14.19 8.24
C ASN A 123 3.16 -12.91 7.42
N THR A 124 4.19 -12.07 7.31
CA THR A 124 4.15 -10.85 6.48
C THR A 124 3.90 -11.20 5.00
N LYS A 125 4.63 -12.19 4.46
CA LYS A 125 4.42 -12.67 3.09
C LYS A 125 2.98 -13.18 2.88
N ASN A 126 2.48 -13.99 3.80
CA ASN A 126 1.12 -14.52 3.72
C ASN A 126 0.06 -13.39 3.78
N ASN A 127 0.22 -12.43 4.69
CA ASN A 127 -0.70 -11.30 4.81
C ASN A 127 -0.75 -10.46 3.52
N ILE A 128 0.40 -10.25 2.88
CA ILE A 128 0.47 -9.55 1.60
C ILE A 128 -0.27 -10.34 0.50
N TYR A 129 -0.11 -11.67 0.45
CA TYR A 129 -0.85 -12.50 -0.51
C TYR A 129 -2.36 -12.43 -0.28
N TYR A 130 -2.82 -12.48 0.97
CA TYR A 130 -4.24 -12.30 1.29
C TYR A 130 -4.77 -10.93 0.88
N GLU A 131 -4.03 -9.86 1.16
CA GLU A 131 -4.42 -8.49 0.77
C GLU A 131 -4.56 -8.35 -0.76
N ILE A 132 -3.64 -8.93 -1.52
CA ILE A 132 -3.71 -8.93 -2.99
C ILE A 132 -4.91 -9.75 -3.47
N GLN A 133 -5.12 -10.93 -2.91
CA GLN A 133 -6.21 -11.82 -3.29
C GLN A 133 -7.57 -11.18 -2.99
N GLU A 134 -7.74 -10.58 -1.81
CA GLU A 134 -8.95 -9.88 -1.41
C GLU A 134 -9.26 -8.71 -2.35
N SER A 135 -8.27 -7.85 -2.61
CA SER A 135 -8.44 -6.70 -3.50
C SER A 135 -8.70 -7.12 -4.95
N PHE A 136 -8.10 -8.22 -5.42
CA PHE A 136 -8.36 -8.79 -6.75
C PHE A 136 -9.79 -9.30 -6.90
N TYR A 137 -10.29 -10.07 -5.93
CA TYR A 137 -11.67 -10.55 -5.97
C TYR A 137 -12.69 -9.42 -5.79
N SER A 138 -12.39 -8.45 -4.94
CA SER A 138 -13.21 -7.24 -4.82
C SER A 138 -13.30 -6.48 -6.15
N LEU A 139 -12.19 -6.29 -6.85
CA LEU A 139 -12.20 -5.66 -8.17
C LEU A 139 -13.04 -6.46 -9.18
N THR A 140 -12.88 -7.79 -9.20
CA THR A 140 -13.64 -8.68 -10.10
C THR A 140 -15.13 -8.60 -9.83
N GLU A 141 -15.55 -8.61 -8.55
CA GLU A 141 -16.95 -8.44 -8.14
C GLU A 141 -17.51 -7.10 -8.64
N LYS A 142 -16.80 -5.99 -8.40
CA LYS A 142 -17.25 -4.67 -8.83
C LYS A 142 -17.31 -4.55 -10.37
N LYS A 143 -16.32 -5.14 -11.07
CA LYS A 143 -16.33 -5.24 -12.54
C LYS A 143 -17.60 -5.90 -13.05
N ASN A 144 -17.99 -7.03 -12.45
CA ASN A 144 -19.16 -7.79 -12.87
C ASN A 144 -20.50 -7.09 -12.54
N LYS A 145 -20.52 -6.17 -11.57
CA LYS A 145 -21.71 -5.38 -11.23
C LYS A 145 -22.01 -4.27 -12.25
N ILE A 146 -21.00 -3.76 -12.97
CA ILE A 146 -21.18 -2.64 -13.93
C ILE A 146 -22.22 -2.96 -15.01
N PRO A 147 -22.11 -4.09 -15.76
CA PRO A 147 -23.09 -4.38 -16.81
C PRO A 147 -24.51 -4.57 -16.27
N VAL A 148 -24.66 -5.11 -15.06
CA VAL A 148 -25.97 -5.28 -14.40
C VAL A 148 -26.57 -3.92 -14.05
N ALA A 149 -25.79 -3.02 -13.43
CA ALA A 149 -26.24 -1.68 -13.11
C ALA A 149 -26.56 -0.85 -14.36
N PHE A 150 -25.78 -1.02 -15.44
CA PHE A 150 -26.07 -0.39 -16.73
C PHE A 150 -27.38 -0.86 -17.36
N LEU A 151 -27.64 -2.18 -17.32
CA LEU A 151 -28.91 -2.73 -17.81
C LEU A 151 -30.10 -2.21 -17.00
N GLY A 152 -29.96 -2.17 -15.65
CA GLY A 152 -30.99 -1.61 -14.78
C GLY A 152 -31.27 -0.13 -15.07
N LEU A 153 -30.22 0.67 -15.32
CA LEU A 153 -30.37 2.06 -15.75
C LEU A 153 -31.11 2.18 -17.07
N LYS A 154 -30.77 1.33 -18.05
CA LYS A 154 -31.42 1.31 -19.37
C LYS A 154 -32.91 1.00 -19.25
N GLN A 155 -33.27 -0.04 -18.49
CA GLN A 155 -34.67 -0.44 -18.26
C GLN A 155 -35.45 0.66 -17.53
N ALA A 156 -34.88 1.28 -16.49
CA ALA A 156 -35.53 2.36 -15.77
C ALA A 156 -35.74 3.61 -16.66
N LYS A 157 -34.80 3.90 -17.55
CA LYS A 157 -34.90 4.99 -18.52
C LYS A 157 -36.04 4.72 -19.52
N GLU A 158 -36.09 3.53 -20.11
CA GLU A 158 -37.14 3.12 -21.05
C GLU A 158 -38.53 3.18 -20.39
N ASN A 159 -38.67 2.73 -19.14
CA ASN A 159 -39.91 2.83 -18.37
C ASN A 159 -40.32 4.29 -18.15
N TYR A 160 -39.39 5.16 -17.79
CA TYR A 160 -39.63 6.59 -17.62
C TYR A 160 -40.09 7.23 -18.93
N GLU A 161 -39.40 6.96 -20.04
CA GLU A 161 -39.75 7.51 -21.37
C GLU A 161 -41.15 7.04 -21.82
N LEU A 162 -41.51 5.78 -21.57
CA LEU A 162 -42.84 5.23 -21.86
C LEU A 162 -43.91 5.93 -21.00
N SER A 163 -43.70 6.02 -19.68
CA SER A 163 -44.65 6.68 -18.75
C SER A 163 -44.82 8.16 -19.09
N TYR A 164 -43.73 8.84 -19.48
CA TYR A 164 -43.78 10.23 -19.91
C TYR A 164 -44.57 10.39 -21.23
N GLY A 165 -44.34 9.50 -22.20
CA GLY A 165 -45.10 9.49 -23.46
C GLY A 165 -46.60 9.30 -23.23
N ARG A 166 -47.01 8.34 -22.40
CA ARG A 166 -48.43 8.09 -22.04
C ARG A 166 -49.04 9.29 -21.31
N TYR A 167 -48.31 9.92 -20.39
CA TYR A 167 -48.77 11.12 -19.70
C TYR A 167 -48.97 12.30 -20.68
N LYS A 168 -48.03 12.50 -21.62
CA LYS A 168 -48.08 13.58 -22.59
C LYS A 168 -49.31 13.50 -23.52
N VAL A 169 -49.76 12.31 -23.88
CA VAL A 169 -50.96 12.10 -24.72
C VAL A 169 -52.24 11.98 -23.90
N GLY A 170 -52.19 12.20 -22.58
CA GLY A 170 -53.36 12.28 -21.72
C GLY A 170 -53.94 10.92 -21.24
N VAL A 171 -53.26 9.78 -21.53
CA VAL A 171 -53.67 8.45 -21.11
C VAL A 171 -52.91 7.89 -19.93
N GLY A 172 -51.90 8.64 -19.44
CA GLY A 172 -51.04 8.24 -18.33
C GLY A 172 -51.42 8.87 -16.99
N ASN A 173 -51.15 8.15 -15.88
CA ASN A 173 -51.33 8.65 -14.54
C ASN A 173 -50.09 9.46 -14.09
N PRO A 174 -50.24 10.69 -13.53
CA PRO A 174 -49.12 11.47 -13.02
C PRO A 174 -48.34 10.78 -11.89
N ILE A 175 -48.97 9.87 -11.13
CA ILE A 175 -48.29 9.09 -10.09
C ILE A 175 -47.33 8.09 -10.72
N GLU A 176 -47.78 7.33 -11.78
CA GLU A 176 -46.92 6.41 -12.52
C GLU A 176 -45.70 7.12 -13.12
N LEU A 177 -45.87 8.34 -13.67
CA LEU A 177 -44.76 9.14 -14.18
C LEU A 177 -43.77 9.53 -13.08
N LYS A 178 -44.28 9.96 -11.92
CA LYS A 178 -43.43 10.30 -10.77
C LYS A 178 -42.65 9.11 -10.25
N ASP A 179 -43.29 7.94 -10.12
CA ASP A 179 -42.64 6.71 -9.70
C ASP A 179 -41.57 6.27 -10.70
N ALA A 180 -41.86 6.31 -11.99
CA ALA A 180 -40.88 5.99 -13.04
C ALA A 180 -39.70 6.98 -13.04
N GLN A 181 -39.95 8.27 -12.75
CA GLN A 181 -38.89 9.27 -12.62
C GLN A 181 -37.96 8.97 -11.43
N VAL A 182 -38.53 8.64 -10.27
CA VAL A 182 -37.76 8.28 -9.08
C VAL A 182 -36.95 7.02 -9.31
N GLN A 183 -37.53 5.97 -9.94
CA GLN A 183 -36.83 4.76 -10.29
C GLN A 183 -35.66 5.00 -11.25
N TYR A 184 -35.86 5.84 -12.26
CA TYR A 184 -34.77 6.22 -13.20
C TYR A 184 -33.64 6.95 -12.48
N GLN A 185 -33.95 7.91 -11.58
CA GLN A 185 -32.92 8.61 -10.79
C GLN A 185 -32.16 7.68 -9.86
N ASN A 186 -32.85 6.76 -9.19
CA ASN A 186 -32.21 5.76 -8.33
C ASN A 186 -31.32 4.81 -9.12
N ALA A 187 -31.75 4.35 -10.29
CA ALA A 187 -30.96 3.50 -11.17
C ALA A 187 -29.71 4.24 -11.67
N MET A 188 -29.83 5.53 -11.97
CA MET A 188 -28.72 6.39 -12.39
C MET A 188 -27.69 6.56 -11.25
N LEU A 189 -28.15 6.80 -10.02
CA LEU A 189 -27.28 6.88 -8.86
C LEU A 189 -26.56 5.55 -8.61
N THR A 190 -27.27 4.42 -8.69
CA THR A 190 -26.71 3.07 -8.53
C THR A 190 -25.63 2.80 -9.58
N TYR A 191 -25.85 3.18 -10.83
CA TYR A 191 -24.85 2.99 -11.89
C TYR A 191 -23.58 3.81 -11.63
N TYR A 192 -23.70 5.10 -11.28
CA TYR A 192 -22.53 5.93 -10.96
C TYR A 192 -21.82 5.47 -9.69
N GLN A 193 -22.57 5.03 -8.67
CA GLN A 193 -21.97 4.44 -7.47
C GLN A 193 -21.18 3.18 -7.80
N THR A 194 -21.71 2.31 -8.66
CA THR A 194 -21.01 1.09 -9.09
C THR A 194 -19.72 1.40 -9.86
N MET A 195 -19.73 2.44 -10.70
CA MET A 195 -18.52 2.90 -11.40
C MET A 195 -17.47 3.47 -10.43
N TYR A 196 -17.91 4.25 -9.44
CA TYR A 196 -17.03 4.75 -8.39
C TYR A 196 -16.40 3.60 -7.59
N ASP A 197 -17.22 2.64 -7.16
CA ASP A 197 -16.75 1.49 -6.38
C ASP A 197 -15.73 0.65 -7.15
N TYR A 198 -15.92 0.50 -8.47
CA TYR A 198 -14.94 -0.16 -9.33
C TYR A 198 -13.61 0.59 -9.38
N ASN A 199 -13.64 1.91 -9.59
CA ASN A 199 -12.43 2.72 -9.64
C ASN A 199 -11.70 2.74 -8.27
N ALA A 200 -12.45 2.76 -7.17
CA ALA A 200 -11.90 2.66 -5.82
C ALA A 200 -11.25 1.29 -5.57
N ALA A 201 -11.91 0.18 -6.00
CA ALA A 201 -11.35 -1.16 -5.91
C ALA A 201 -10.09 -1.32 -6.78
N LYS A 202 -10.06 -0.71 -7.99
CA LYS A 202 -8.89 -0.66 -8.86
C LYS A 202 -7.71 0.03 -8.17
N ALA A 203 -7.94 1.19 -7.58
CA ALA A 203 -6.91 1.92 -6.83
C ALA A 203 -6.42 1.13 -5.60
N THR A 204 -7.32 0.40 -4.92
CA THR A 204 -6.97 -0.47 -3.80
C THR A 204 -6.08 -1.64 -4.25
N LEU A 205 -6.39 -2.28 -5.37
CA LEU A 205 -5.56 -3.33 -5.94
C LEU A 205 -4.19 -2.79 -6.38
N GLU A 206 -4.13 -1.64 -7.04
CA GLU A 206 -2.87 -0.99 -7.42
C GLU A 206 -2.00 -0.68 -6.21
N LYS A 207 -2.60 -0.25 -5.09
CA LYS A 207 -1.92 -0.05 -3.81
C LYS A 207 -1.40 -1.38 -3.25
N SER A 208 -2.21 -2.43 -3.25
CA SER A 208 -1.82 -3.74 -2.70
C SER A 208 -0.72 -4.42 -3.52
N ILE A 209 -0.58 -4.09 -4.82
CA ILE A 209 0.52 -4.53 -5.68
C ILE A 209 1.80 -3.70 -5.44
N GLY A 210 1.72 -2.55 -4.77
CA GLY A 210 2.86 -1.67 -4.53
C GLY A 210 3.20 -0.78 -5.72
N LYS A 211 2.23 -0.53 -6.59
CA LYS A 211 2.37 0.47 -7.66
C LYS A 211 2.37 1.86 -7.06
N ASN A 212 3.41 2.63 -7.35
CA ASN A 212 3.50 4.01 -6.93
C ASN A 212 2.54 4.85 -7.79
N ILE A 213 1.40 5.26 -7.25
CA ILE A 213 0.36 6.06 -7.93
C ILE A 213 0.92 7.45 -8.36
N ALA A 214 2.01 7.89 -7.73
CA ALA A 214 2.61 9.20 -7.97
C ALA A 214 3.43 9.30 -9.27
N ASN A 215 3.93 8.20 -9.81
CA ASN A 215 4.74 8.20 -11.03
C ASN A 215 4.01 7.41 -12.11
N GLY A 216 3.30 8.11 -13.00
CA GLY A 216 2.51 7.58 -14.11
C GLY A 216 3.26 6.77 -15.17
N GLU A 217 4.29 6.02 -14.79
CA GLU A 217 5.04 5.10 -15.65
C GLU A 217 5.21 3.76 -14.95
N VAL A 218 4.20 2.90 -15.12
CA VAL A 218 4.43 1.47 -15.00
C VAL A 218 3.96 0.85 -16.30
N GLU A 219 4.92 0.39 -17.09
CA GLU A 219 4.65 -0.47 -18.23
C GLU A 219 4.02 -1.76 -17.74
N LEU A 220 2.69 -1.85 -17.84
CA LEU A 220 2.05 -3.13 -17.94
C LEU A 220 2.41 -3.66 -19.34
N LYS A 221 3.47 -4.44 -19.42
CA LYS A 221 3.60 -5.36 -20.56
C LYS A 221 2.42 -6.32 -20.42
N ASP A 222 1.61 -6.30 -21.45
CA ASP A 222 0.43 -7.13 -21.68
C ASP A 222 -0.87 -6.70 -20.93
N GLY A 223 -1.67 -5.86 -21.58
CA GLY A 223 -3.11 -5.79 -21.39
C GLY A 223 -3.80 -4.46 -21.24
N CYS A 224 -3.15 -3.34 -20.92
CA CYS A 224 -3.82 -2.04 -20.90
C CYS A 224 -3.26 -1.10 -21.98
N SER A 225 -4.02 -0.94 -23.03
CA SER A 225 -3.68 -0.13 -24.20
C SER A 225 -3.35 1.33 -23.82
N LYS A 226 -2.12 1.77 -24.11
CA LYS A 226 -1.71 3.17 -24.11
C LYS A 226 -2.44 3.90 -25.23
N LYS A 227 -3.43 4.74 -24.93
CA LYS A 227 -3.77 5.88 -25.82
C LYS A 227 -3.00 7.11 -25.33
N LYS A 228 -1.89 7.42 -26.02
CA LYS A 228 -1.20 8.70 -25.93
C LYS A 228 -2.18 9.84 -26.21
N ILE A 229 -2.46 10.66 -25.21
CA ILE A 229 -3.05 11.99 -25.45
C ILE A 229 -1.90 12.87 -25.92
N ARG A 230 -1.85 13.13 -27.24
CA ARG A 230 -1.04 14.20 -27.82
C ARG A 230 -1.52 15.52 -27.25
N LYS A 231 -0.65 16.23 -26.53
CA LYS A 231 -0.75 17.67 -26.34
C LYS A 231 -0.59 18.31 -27.72
N ASN A 232 -1.63 18.95 -28.23
CA ASN A 232 -1.50 19.97 -29.24
C ASN A 232 -1.38 21.30 -28.53
N SER A 233 -0.38 22.02 -28.97
CA SER A 233 0.02 23.40 -28.68
C SER A 233 -1.15 24.37 -28.72
#